data_19f85b6ec9d88a77fafe740677b3fba5
#
_entry.id   19f85b6ec9d88a77fafe740677b3fba5
#
_cell.length_a   1.000
_cell.length_b   1.000
_cell.length_c   1.000
_cell.angle_alpha   90.00
_cell.angle_beta   90.00
_cell.angle_gamma   90.00
#
_symmetry.space_group_name_H-M   'P 1'
#
loop_
_entity.id
_entity.type
_entity.pdbx_description
1 polymer ?
#
loop_
_entity_poly.entity_id
_entity_poly.type
_entity_poly.pdbx_seq_one_letter_code
_entity_poly.pdbx_strand_id
1 'polypeptide(L)'
;MKKRRIIAIAIAFILTIAATAMWSATTTEREGDPDVNAIEDSGSDAGTVREQKKGGNKVVKVLAAPFKALGRLFGRGDDHKLRRTTEKDAEKFASVGVERVEDAHNPSPAKVDAMASAKEHLATGRTYLLEGRINEAITELSTAASLDRQLTEAHNLLGVAYDKKGLADQARDSYERAVKVEPEDAETLNNLGFSLYQNGNYRAAVDRLKRAVKLQPTNERILNNLGLALCRLGKFQDAFKHFARAAGPLTGNLNTARMLERFGREEDAIRYYEDARRIDSNSSFALRRLADLYKRVGKPEQAEAARNALAGIPATVAAAGQ
;
A
#
# COMPACT_ATOMS: atom_id res chain seq x y z
N MET A 1 -32.93 -43.02 7.36
CA MET A 1 -33.62 -41.91 6.71
C MET A 1 -33.53 -40.58 7.48
N LYS A 2 -33.52 -40.54 8.81
CA LYS A 2 -33.49 -39.27 9.60
C LYS A 2 -32.19 -38.45 9.45
N LYS A 3 -30.99 -39.06 9.38
CA LYS A 3 -29.70 -38.31 9.24
C LYS A 3 -29.57 -37.56 7.91
N ARG A 4 -30.09 -38.10 6.78
CA ARG A 4 -30.03 -37.43 5.49
C ARG A 4 -30.94 -36.20 5.39
N ARG A 5 -32.07 -36.17 6.12
CA ARG A 5 -32.96 -35.00 6.18
C ARG A 5 -32.37 -33.87 7.00
N ILE A 6 -31.63 -34.17 8.09
CA ILE A 6 -30.97 -33.16 8.94
C ILE A 6 -29.84 -32.48 8.15
N ILE A 7 -29.05 -33.23 7.38
CA ILE A 7 -27.98 -32.65 6.53
C ILE A 7 -28.56 -31.77 5.42
N ALA A 8 -29.66 -32.17 4.79
CA ALA A 8 -30.32 -31.38 3.76
C ALA A 8 -30.89 -30.03 4.31
N ILE A 9 -31.43 -30.03 5.52
CA ILE A 9 -31.94 -28.84 6.18
C ILE A 9 -30.77 -27.91 6.59
N ALA A 10 -29.64 -28.43 7.04
CA ALA A 10 -28.46 -27.63 7.38
C ALA A 10 -27.84 -26.95 6.14
N ILE A 11 -27.78 -27.66 5.02
CA ILE A 11 -27.28 -27.12 3.74
C ILE A 11 -28.24 -26.03 3.20
N ALA A 12 -29.54 -26.22 3.29
CA ALA A 12 -30.54 -25.21 2.89
C ALA A 12 -30.44 -23.95 3.75
N PHE A 13 -30.16 -24.09 5.06
CA PHE A 13 -30.03 -22.94 5.97
C PHE A 13 -28.76 -22.16 5.72
N ILE A 14 -27.66 -22.83 5.38
CA ILE A 14 -26.38 -22.18 4.99
C ILE A 14 -26.52 -21.42 3.65
N LEU A 15 -27.23 -22.00 2.69
CA LEU A 15 -27.49 -21.36 1.40
C LEU A 15 -28.41 -20.13 1.50
N THR A 16 -29.38 -20.13 2.42
CA THR A 16 -30.24 -18.95 2.66
C THR A 16 -29.49 -17.83 3.36
N ILE A 17 -28.58 -18.13 4.30
CA ILE A 17 -27.73 -17.10 4.94
C ILE A 17 -26.77 -16.49 3.93
N ALA A 18 -26.18 -17.28 3.04
CA ALA A 18 -25.31 -16.78 1.97
C ALA A 18 -26.08 -15.89 0.96
N ALA A 19 -27.32 -16.23 0.62
CA ALA A 19 -28.15 -15.46 -0.31
C ALA A 19 -28.60 -14.12 0.31
N THR A 20 -28.91 -14.09 1.61
CA THR A 20 -29.26 -12.83 2.29
C THR A 20 -28.05 -11.92 2.49
N ALA A 21 -26.86 -12.48 2.73
CA ALA A 21 -25.61 -11.70 2.78
C ALA A 21 -25.25 -11.10 1.41
N MET A 22 -25.48 -11.81 0.31
CA MET A 22 -25.31 -11.26 -1.04
C MET A 22 -26.34 -10.18 -1.40
N TRP A 23 -27.59 -10.29 -0.94
CA TRP A 23 -28.61 -9.29 -1.25
C TRP A 23 -28.39 -7.99 -0.46
N SER A 24 -27.95 -8.04 0.78
CA SER A 24 -27.64 -6.82 1.54
C SER A 24 -26.41 -6.06 0.99
N ALA A 25 -25.54 -6.74 0.23
CA ALA A 25 -24.39 -6.11 -0.42
C ALA A 25 -24.73 -5.39 -1.76
N THR A 26 -25.92 -5.68 -2.36
CA THR A 26 -26.30 -5.12 -3.67
C THR A 26 -27.29 -3.97 -3.61
N THR A 27 -27.76 -3.55 -2.43
CA THR A 27 -28.78 -2.50 -2.29
C THR A 27 -28.32 -1.22 -1.59
N THR A 28 -27.04 -1.02 -1.37
CA THR A 28 -26.48 0.31 -1.12
C THR A 28 -26.10 0.92 -2.46
N GLU A 29 -27.02 1.62 -3.09
CA GLU A 29 -26.69 2.57 -4.16
C GLU A 29 -25.64 3.55 -3.60
N ARG A 30 -24.43 3.45 -4.11
CA ARG A 30 -23.37 4.42 -3.91
C ARG A 30 -23.76 5.66 -4.70
N GLU A 31 -24.23 6.68 -4.03
CA GLU A 31 -24.05 8.03 -4.55
C GLU A 31 -22.54 8.30 -4.58
N GLY A 32 -21.94 8.20 -5.75
CA GLY A 32 -20.54 8.51 -5.98
C GLY A 32 -20.30 9.99 -5.76
N ASP A 33 -19.45 10.31 -4.81
CA ASP A 33 -18.92 11.66 -4.63
C ASP A 33 -17.73 11.80 -5.60
N PRO A 34 -17.81 12.62 -6.66
CA PRO A 34 -16.82 12.58 -7.76
C PRO A 34 -15.47 13.23 -7.46
N ASP A 35 -15.28 13.82 -6.29
CA ASP A 35 -14.15 14.75 -6.09
C ASP A 35 -13.04 14.27 -5.15
N VAL A 36 -12.97 13.00 -4.78
CA VAL A 36 -11.83 12.55 -3.99
C VAL A 36 -11.34 11.21 -4.52
N ASN A 37 -10.13 11.17 -5.07
CA ASN A 37 -9.32 9.97 -5.26
C ASN A 37 -9.01 9.31 -3.89
N ALA A 38 -10.05 9.03 -3.11
CA ALA A 38 -9.98 8.23 -1.90
C ALA A 38 -10.18 6.78 -2.30
N ILE A 39 -9.08 6.05 -2.35
CA ILE A 39 -9.10 4.60 -2.43
C ILE A 39 -9.91 4.09 -1.24
N GLU A 40 -10.94 3.31 -1.56
CA GLU A 40 -11.80 2.69 -0.57
C GLU A 40 -11.00 1.81 0.39
N ASP A 41 -11.02 2.19 1.65
CA ASP A 41 -10.48 1.39 2.74
C ASP A 41 -11.54 0.33 3.09
N SER A 42 -11.37 -0.90 2.61
CA SER A 42 -12.11 -2.05 3.11
C SER A 42 -11.59 -2.37 4.52
N GLY A 43 -12.16 -1.69 5.52
CA GLY A 43 -11.83 -1.90 6.91
C GLY A 43 -12.19 -3.30 7.37
N SER A 44 -11.21 -4.16 7.54
CA SER A 44 -11.31 -5.31 8.42
C SER A 44 -11.04 -4.85 9.85
N ASP A 45 -12.02 -5.06 10.73
CA ASP A 45 -11.91 -4.90 12.17
C ASP A 45 -10.66 -5.63 12.70
N ALA A 46 -9.66 -4.87 13.11
CA ALA A 46 -8.53 -5.41 13.83
C ALA A 46 -8.87 -5.47 15.32
N GLY A 47 -9.26 -6.65 15.76
CA GLY A 47 -9.39 -7.01 17.16
C GLY A 47 -8.11 -6.69 17.94
N THR A 48 -8.29 -6.08 19.09
CA THR A 48 -7.27 -5.75 20.08
C THR A 48 -6.39 -6.93 20.41
N VAL A 49 -5.12 -6.89 20.01
CA VAL A 49 -4.10 -7.83 20.49
C VAL A 49 -3.47 -7.25 21.75
N ARG A 50 -3.75 -7.91 22.87
CA ARG A 50 -3.06 -7.71 24.16
C ARG A 50 -1.58 -8.06 23.98
N GLU A 51 -0.71 -7.14 24.42
CA GLU A 51 0.70 -7.42 24.69
C GLU A 51 0.85 -8.60 25.66
N GLN A 52 1.50 -9.66 25.22
CA GLN A 52 2.15 -10.62 26.10
C GLN A 52 3.67 -10.53 25.90
N LYS A 53 4.32 -9.98 26.93
CA LYS A 53 5.75 -10.04 27.16
C LYS A 53 6.16 -11.45 27.60
N LYS A 54 7.35 -11.86 27.12
CA LYS A 54 8.24 -12.95 27.56
C LYS A 54 8.08 -14.32 26.91
N GLY A 55 9.14 -14.67 26.19
CA GLY A 55 9.47 -16.03 25.79
C GLY A 55 10.67 -16.05 24.84
N GLY A 56 11.87 -15.81 25.37
CA GLY A 56 13.11 -15.89 24.60
C GLY A 56 13.45 -17.34 24.20
N ASN A 57 14.18 -17.47 23.09
CA ASN A 57 15.10 -18.57 22.77
C ASN A 57 14.57 -19.97 22.45
N LYS A 58 13.47 -20.11 21.72
CA LYS A 58 13.15 -21.43 21.13
C LYS A 58 13.21 -21.51 19.59
N VAL A 59 13.20 -20.38 18.90
CA VAL A 59 13.18 -20.35 17.42
C VAL A 59 14.55 -20.65 16.80
N VAL A 60 15.65 -20.34 17.49
CA VAL A 60 17.00 -20.58 16.98
C VAL A 60 17.40 -22.08 16.94
N LYS A 61 16.75 -22.92 17.75
CA LYS A 61 17.07 -24.37 17.78
C LYS A 61 16.44 -25.18 16.64
N VAL A 62 15.35 -24.69 16.02
CA VAL A 62 14.65 -25.41 14.95
C VAL A 62 15.30 -25.18 13.59
N LEU A 63 15.95 -24.03 13.37
CA LEU A 63 16.63 -23.71 12.10
C LEU A 63 18.05 -24.30 12.01
N ALA A 64 18.63 -24.77 13.10
CA ALA A 64 19.97 -25.41 13.10
C ALA A 64 19.93 -26.93 12.79
N ALA A 65 18.78 -27.56 12.81
CA ALA A 65 18.64 -29.01 12.59
C ALA A 65 18.95 -29.46 11.14
N PRO A 66 18.54 -28.76 10.08
CA PRO A 66 18.84 -29.18 8.72
C PRO A 66 20.33 -29.02 8.35
N PHE A 67 21.05 -28.07 8.97
CA PHE A 67 22.48 -27.88 8.69
C PHE A 67 23.38 -28.94 9.35
N LYS A 68 22.96 -29.55 10.46
CA LYS A 68 23.69 -30.67 11.05
C LYS A 68 23.53 -31.98 10.27
N ALA A 69 22.46 -32.13 9.50
CA ALA A 69 22.26 -33.30 8.63
C ALA A 69 23.11 -33.20 7.35
N LEU A 70 23.31 -31.99 6.80
CA LEU A 70 24.19 -31.79 5.64
C LEU A 70 25.65 -32.02 5.96
N GLY A 71 26.13 -31.72 7.17
CA GLY A 71 27.53 -32.00 7.60
C GLY A 71 27.87 -33.49 7.75
N ARG A 72 26.88 -34.38 7.69
CA ARG A 72 27.10 -35.84 7.69
C ARG A 72 27.15 -36.45 6.29
N LEU A 73 26.76 -35.70 5.26
CA LEU A 73 26.79 -36.13 3.86
C LEU A 73 28.13 -35.75 3.17
N PHE A 74 28.83 -34.76 3.68
CA PHE A 74 30.18 -34.42 3.22
C PHE A 74 31.18 -34.94 4.27
N GLY A 75 31.79 -36.06 3.97
CA GLY A 75 32.65 -36.85 4.81
C GLY A 75 33.61 -36.04 5.70
N ARG A 76 33.74 -36.52 6.90
CA ARG A 76 34.70 -36.14 7.91
C ARG A 76 36.13 -36.39 7.34
N GLY A 77 36.68 -35.34 6.77
CA GLY A 77 38.08 -35.33 6.28
C GLY A 77 38.81 -34.20 6.99
N ASP A 78 39.82 -34.60 7.63
CA ASP A 78 40.85 -33.96 8.44
C ASP A 78 41.14 -32.46 8.25
N ASP A 79 41.43 -31.84 9.39
CA ASP A 79 42.19 -30.61 9.64
C ASP A 79 42.63 -29.81 8.40
N HIS A 80 41.81 -28.83 8.01
CA HIS A 80 42.22 -27.82 7.05
C HIS A 80 43.22 -26.85 7.70
N LYS A 81 44.47 -27.30 7.85
CA LYS A 81 45.61 -26.38 7.87
C LYS A 81 45.61 -25.67 6.52
N LEU A 82 45.40 -24.38 6.53
CA LEU A 82 45.65 -23.50 5.38
C LEU A 82 47.08 -23.76 4.91
N ARG A 83 47.26 -24.60 3.90
CA ARG A 83 48.54 -24.76 3.22
C ARG A 83 48.78 -23.45 2.46
N ARG A 84 49.88 -22.75 2.81
CA ARG A 84 50.39 -21.70 1.93
C ARG A 84 50.55 -22.31 0.54
N THR A 85 49.85 -21.79 -0.45
CA THR A 85 50.08 -22.11 -1.86
C THR A 85 51.53 -21.79 -2.19
N THR A 86 52.23 -22.78 -2.67
CA THR A 86 53.60 -22.57 -3.13
C THR A 86 53.58 -21.83 -4.47
N GLU A 87 54.67 -21.13 -4.81
CA GLU A 87 54.82 -20.40 -6.07
C GLU A 87 54.50 -21.28 -7.30
N LYS A 88 54.77 -22.59 -7.23
CA LYS A 88 54.42 -23.58 -8.26
C LYS A 88 52.92 -23.84 -8.40
N ASP A 89 52.12 -23.63 -7.35
CA ASP A 89 50.68 -23.74 -7.44
C ASP A 89 50.05 -22.45 -8.04
N ALA A 90 50.71 -21.31 -7.84
CA ALA A 90 50.31 -20.05 -8.44
C ALA A 90 50.54 -20.05 -9.98
N GLU A 91 51.60 -20.67 -10.48
CA GLU A 91 51.86 -20.82 -11.92
C GLU A 91 50.83 -21.70 -12.64
N LYS A 92 50.22 -22.69 -11.96
CA LYS A 92 49.15 -23.51 -12.52
C LYS A 92 47.82 -22.72 -12.71
N PHE A 93 47.62 -21.68 -11.93
CA PHE A 93 46.46 -20.81 -12.06
C PHE A 93 46.72 -19.58 -12.94
N ALA A 94 47.97 -19.29 -13.27
CA ALA A 94 48.31 -18.18 -14.19
C ALA A 94 47.98 -18.48 -15.65
N SER A 95 47.69 -19.74 -16.01
CA SER A 95 47.25 -20.12 -17.36
C SER A 95 45.73 -20.12 -17.55
N VAL A 96 44.95 -19.94 -16.48
CA VAL A 96 43.55 -19.66 -16.59
C VAL A 96 43.44 -18.14 -16.77
N GLY A 97 43.26 -17.71 -18.03
CA GLY A 97 43.06 -16.31 -18.35
C GLY A 97 41.93 -15.77 -17.49
N VAL A 98 42.31 -15.06 -16.41
CA VAL A 98 41.39 -14.17 -15.74
C VAL A 98 41.21 -13.03 -16.73
N GLU A 99 40.18 -13.11 -17.56
CA GLU A 99 39.73 -11.95 -18.29
C GLU A 99 39.51 -10.84 -17.26
N ARG A 100 40.39 -9.85 -17.31
CA ARG A 100 40.24 -8.61 -16.55
C ARG A 100 38.87 -8.07 -16.93
N VAL A 101 37.98 -7.99 -15.97
CA VAL A 101 36.72 -7.27 -16.10
C VAL A 101 37.06 -5.77 -16.16
N GLU A 102 37.62 -5.34 -17.28
CA GLU A 102 37.87 -3.91 -17.56
C GLU A 102 36.74 -3.26 -18.34
N ASP A 103 35.63 -3.95 -18.62
CA ASP A 103 34.50 -3.39 -19.37
C ASP A 103 33.24 -3.24 -18.55
N ALA A 104 33.31 -2.48 -17.45
CA ALA A 104 32.10 -2.03 -16.75
C ALA A 104 31.23 -1.07 -17.61
N HIS A 105 31.73 -0.67 -18.80
CA HIS A 105 31.05 0.30 -19.68
C HIS A 105 30.49 -0.32 -20.97
N ASN A 106 30.78 -1.59 -21.27
CA ASN A 106 30.23 -2.25 -22.47
C ASN A 106 29.66 -3.63 -22.08
N PRO A 107 28.35 -3.74 -21.88
CA PRO A 107 27.73 -5.01 -21.49
C PRO A 107 27.95 -6.04 -22.61
N SER A 108 28.20 -7.31 -22.25
CA SER A 108 28.35 -8.40 -23.22
C SER A 108 27.06 -8.51 -24.08
N PRO A 109 27.14 -8.98 -25.33
CA PRO A 109 25.97 -9.14 -26.20
C PRO A 109 24.84 -9.92 -25.52
N ALA A 110 25.14 -11.02 -24.83
CA ALA A 110 24.15 -11.78 -24.06
C ALA A 110 23.46 -10.96 -22.94
N LYS A 111 24.15 -10.01 -22.33
CA LYS A 111 23.56 -9.10 -21.34
C LYS A 111 22.69 -8.04 -22.00
N VAL A 112 23.07 -7.56 -23.19
CA VAL A 112 22.25 -6.64 -23.99
C VAL A 112 20.96 -7.28 -24.42
N ASP A 113 21.01 -8.53 -24.89
CA ASP A 113 19.83 -9.31 -25.30
C ASP A 113 18.91 -9.58 -24.09
N ALA A 114 19.48 -9.94 -22.93
CA ALA A 114 18.70 -10.13 -21.71
C ALA A 114 18.02 -8.85 -21.25
N MET A 115 18.69 -7.69 -21.33
CA MET A 115 18.11 -6.39 -20.98
C MET A 115 17.00 -5.95 -21.97
N ALA A 116 17.16 -6.26 -23.26
CA ALA A 116 16.10 -6.01 -24.26
C ALA A 116 14.88 -6.86 -23.96
N SER A 117 15.06 -8.15 -23.72
CA SER A 117 13.99 -9.07 -23.32
C SER A 117 13.33 -8.66 -21.99
N ALA A 118 14.09 -8.18 -21.01
CA ALA A 118 13.53 -7.65 -19.77
C ALA A 118 12.56 -6.49 -19.99
N LYS A 119 12.87 -5.58 -20.91
CA LYS A 119 11.99 -4.46 -21.26
C LYS A 119 10.71 -4.91 -21.97
N GLU A 120 10.78 -5.94 -22.80
CA GLU A 120 9.60 -6.52 -23.46
C GLU A 120 8.65 -7.16 -22.45
N HIS A 121 9.19 -7.95 -21.52
CA HIS A 121 8.42 -8.54 -20.42
C HIS A 121 7.84 -7.44 -19.49
N LEU A 122 8.58 -6.37 -19.22
CA LEU A 122 8.10 -5.23 -18.46
C LEU A 122 6.89 -4.57 -19.16
N ALA A 123 6.98 -4.32 -20.47
CA ALA A 123 5.90 -3.70 -21.26
C ALA A 123 4.64 -4.59 -21.26
N THR A 124 4.82 -5.88 -21.45
CA THR A 124 3.73 -6.87 -21.41
C THR A 124 3.09 -6.94 -20.02
N GLY A 125 3.90 -7.00 -18.98
CA GLY A 125 3.42 -7.01 -17.60
C GLY A 125 2.65 -5.74 -17.22
N ARG A 126 3.10 -4.57 -17.69
CA ARG A 126 2.37 -3.30 -17.54
C ARG A 126 1.00 -3.36 -18.22
N THR A 127 0.94 -3.89 -19.43
CA THR A 127 -0.32 -4.06 -20.18
C THR A 127 -1.28 -4.95 -19.40
N TYR A 128 -0.84 -6.10 -18.89
CA TYR A 128 -1.66 -6.99 -18.07
C TYR A 128 -2.15 -6.35 -16.78
N LEU A 129 -1.34 -5.48 -16.14
CA LEU A 129 -1.78 -4.70 -14.98
C LEU A 129 -2.92 -3.74 -15.31
N LEU A 130 -2.87 -3.08 -16.46
CA LEU A 130 -3.92 -2.17 -16.94
C LEU A 130 -5.20 -2.93 -17.30
N GLU A 131 -5.08 -4.14 -17.83
CA GLU A 131 -6.20 -5.03 -18.14
C GLU A 131 -6.78 -5.73 -16.89
N GLY A 132 -6.17 -5.57 -15.71
CA GLY A 132 -6.58 -6.26 -14.48
C GLY A 132 -6.19 -7.75 -14.43
N ARG A 133 -5.36 -8.21 -15.33
CA ARG A 133 -4.85 -9.59 -15.43
C ARG A 133 -3.65 -9.77 -14.50
N ILE A 134 -3.94 -9.78 -13.20
CA ILE A 134 -2.89 -9.65 -12.17
C ILE A 134 -1.92 -10.82 -12.14
N ASN A 135 -2.39 -12.06 -12.34
CA ASN A 135 -1.51 -13.24 -12.32
C ASN A 135 -0.51 -13.25 -13.49
N GLU A 136 -0.99 -12.91 -14.68
CA GLU A 136 -0.16 -12.80 -15.89
C GLU A 136 0.82 -11.64 -15.74
N ALA A 137 0.38 -10.51 -15.18
CA ALA A 137 1.26 -9.39 -14.87
C ALA A 137 2.40 -9.79 -13.92
N ILE A 138 2.10 -10.54 -12.84
CA ILE A 138 3.12 -11.04 -11.91
C ILE A 138 4.13 -11.93 -12.64
N THR A 139 3.69 -12.81 -13.54
CA THR A 139 4.58 -13.70 -14.29
C THR A 139 5.55 -12.90 -15.16
N GLU A 140 5.03 -11.98 -15.97
CA GLU A 140 5.84 -11.17 -16.89
C GLU A 140 6.79 -10.24 -16.12
N LEU A 141 6.29 -9.54 -15.09
CA LEU A 141 7.11 -8.64 -14.28
C LEU A 141 8.19 -9.38 -13.49
N SER A 142 7.90 -10.61 -13.02
CA SER A 142 8.91 -11.46 -12.36
C SER A 142 10.00 -11.90 -13.33
N THR A 143 9.64 -12.21 -14.57
CA THR A 143 10.57 -12.53 -15.64
C THR A 143 11.45 -11.30 -15.94
N ALA A 144 10.86 -10.12 -16.11
CA ALA A 144 11.58 -8.88 -16.32
C ALA A 144 12.60 -8.61 -15.20
N ALA A 145 12.16 -8.70 -13.93
CA ALA A 145 13.00 -8.49 -12.75
C ALA A 145 14.10 -9.57 -12.59
N SER A 146 13.92 -10.76 -13.14
CA SER A 146 14.93 -11.82 -13.11
C SER A 146 16.01 -11.62 -14.18
N LEU A 147 15.63 -11.15 -15.36
CA LEU A 147 16.50 -10.85 -16.48
C LEU A 147 17.35 -9.61 -16.22
N ASP A 148 16.73 -8.58 -15.64
CA ASP A 148 17.41 -7.35 -15.22
C ASP A 148 17.07 -6.99 -13.78
N ARG A 149 17.94 -7.35 -12.84
CA ARG A 149 17.78 -7.06 -11.41
C ARG A 149 17.88 -5.57 -11.06
N GLN A 150 18.39 -4.74 -11.98
CA GLN A 150 18.50 -3.28 -11.81
C GLN A 150 17.30 -2.54 -12.42
N LEU A 151 16.34 -3.26 -12.97
CA LEU A 151 15.15 -2.66 -13.58
C LEU A 151 14.16 -2.26 -12.47
N THR A 152 14.36 -1.08 -11.90
CA THR A 152 13.57 -0.50 -10.79
C THR A 152 12.07 -0.59 -11.06
N GLU A 153 11.66 -0.24 -12.28
CA GLU A 153 10.26 -0.23 -12.67
C GLU A 153 9.62 -1.63 -12.61
N ALA A 154 10.35 -2.69 -12.99
CA ALA A 154 9.83 -4.05 -12.90
C ALA A 154 9.55 -4.43 -11.44
N HIS A 155 10.46 -4.10 -10.54
CA HIS A 155 10.27 -4.32 -9.11
C HIS A 155 9.10 -3.48 -8.54
N ASN A 156 8.98 -2.21 -8.95
CA ASN A 156 7.90 -1.34 -8.51
C ASN A 156 6.52 -1.86 -8.99
N LEU A 157 6.38 -2.17 -10.28
CA LEU A 157 5.13 -2.70 -10.82
C LEU A 157 4.79 -4.10 -10.28
N LEU A 158 5.79 -4.92 -9.97
CA LEU A 158 5.59 -6.20 -9.30
C LEU A 158 5.00 -5.99 -7.90
N GLY A 159 5.48 -4.99 -7.16
CA GLY A 159 4.89 -4.55 -5.90
C GLY A 159 3.42 -4.16 -6.05
N VAL A 160 3.09 -3.35 -7.06
CA VAL A 160 1.70 -2.97 -7.37
C VAL A 160 0.84 -4.20 -7.69
N ALA A 161 1.37 -5.17 -8.44
CA ALA A 161 0.65 -6.40 -8.78
C ALA A 161 0.36 -7.24 -7.53
N TYR A 162 1.32 -7.36 -6.62
CA TYR A 162 1.14 -8.07 -5.36
C TYR A 162 0.15 -7.35 -4.43
N ASP A 163 0.18 -6.02 -4.34
CA ASP A 163 -0.82 -5.25 -3.57
C ASP A 163 -2.24 -5.50 -4.11
N LYS A 164 -2.43 -5.44 -5.43
CA LYS A 164 -3.72 -5.76 -6.06
C LYS A 164 -4.19 -7.20 -5.76
N LYS A 165 -3.27 -8.11 -5.53
CA LYS A 165 -3.56 -9.51 -5.16
C LYS A 165 -3.74 -9.71 -3.64
N GLY A 166 -3.50 -8.69 -2.81
CA GLY A 166 -3.54 -8.77 -1.35
C GLY A 166 -2.34 -9.48 -0.72
N LEU A 167 -1.23 -9.59 -1.43
CA LEU A 167 0.01 -10.26 -1.00
C LEU A 167 1.01 -9.24 -0.42
N ALA A 168 0.68 -8.69 0.74
CA ALA A 168 1.34 -7.55 1.37
C ALA A 168 2.86 -7.71 1.57
N ASP A 169 3.31 -8.90 2.02
CA ASP A 169 4.74 -9.14 2.24
C ASP A 169 5.52 -9.16 0.92
N GLN A 170 4.97 -9.80 -0.13
CA GLN A 170 5.60 -9.83 -1.46
C GLN A 170 5.61 -8.45 -2.12
N ALA A 171 4.54 -7.67 -1.91
CA ALA A 171 4.49 -6.28 -2.38
C ALA A 171 5.59 -5.45 -1.73
N ARG A 172 5.69 -5.50 -0.40
CA ARG A 172 6.73 -4.80 0.35
C ARG A 172 8.13 -5.18 -0.12
N ASP A 173 8.43 -6.48 -0.21
CA ASP A 173 9.75 -6.98 -0.64
C ASP A 173 10.10 -6.51 -2.06
N SER A 174 9.12 -6.45 -2.96
CA SER A 174 9.30 -5.95 -4.32
C SER A 174 9.60 -4.46 -4.34
N TYR A 175 8.83 -3.65 -3.61
CA TYR A 175 9.10 -2.22 -3.48
C TYR A 175 10.44 -1.93 -2.80
N GLU A 176 10.83 -2.70 -1.78
CA GLU A 176 12.14 -2.53 -1.12
C GLU A 176 13.30 -2.85 -2.05
N ARG A 177 13.14 -3.82 -2.95
CA ARG A 177 14.12 -4.05 -4.04
C ARG A 177 14.19 -2.86 -4.98
N ALA A 178 13.07 -2.31 -5.41
CA ALA A 178 13.04 -1.11 -6.25
C ALA A 178 13.73 0.08 -5.55
N VAL A 179 13.41 0.35 -4.27
CA VAL A 179 14.06 1.41 -3.47
C VAL A 179 15.55 1.16 -3.25
N LYS A 180 15.99 -0.11 -3.22
CA LYS A 180 17.42 -0.43 -3.10
C LYS A 180 18.18 -0.10 -4.38
N VAL A 181 17.58 -0.29 -5.55
CA VAL A 181 18.17 0.07 -6.85
C VAL A 181 18.15 1.58 -7.03
N GLU A 182 17.02 2.21 -6.76
CA GLU A 182 16.79 3.65 -6.95
C GLU A 182 16.21 4.28 -5.68
N PRO A 183 17.08 4.68 -4.72
CA PRO A 183 16.63 5.18 -3.41
C PRO A 183 15.89 6.52 -3.45
N GLU A 184 16.02 7.26 -4.55
CA GLU A 184 15.42 8.59 -4.76
C GLU A 184 14.29 8.59 -5.79
N ASP A 185 13.72 7.41 -6.10
CA ASP A 185 12.50 7.35 -6.89
C ASP A 185 11.27 7.66 -6.02
N ALA A 186 10.68 8.85 -6.25
CA ALA A 186 9.53 9.33 -5.50
C ALA A 186 8.29 8.46 -5.71
N GLU A 187 8.13 7.88 -6.89
CA GLU A 187 6.97 7.02 -7.20
C GLU A 187 7.04 5.70 -6.41
N THR A 188 8.16 5.02 -6.44
CA THR A 188 8.36 3.80 -5.67
C THR A 188 8.22 4.05 -4.16
N LEU A 189 8.80 5.16 -3.65
CA LEU A 189 8.65 5.53 -2.24
C LEU A 189 7.20 5.81 -1.87
N ASN A 190 6.41 6.44 -2.76
CA ASN A 190 5.00 6.65 -2.56
C ASN A 190 4.22 5.34 -2.57
N ASN A 191 4.48 4.45 -3.51
CA ASN A 191 3.80 3.17 -3.62
C ASN A 191 4.10 2.28 -2.41
N LEU A 192 5.37 2.19 -2.00
CA LEU A 192 5.75 1.50 -0.76
C LEU A 192 5.07 2.13 0.47
N GLY A 193 5.06 3.46 0.56
CA GLY A 193 4.42 4.17 1.65
C GLY A 193 2.92 3.91 1.72
N PHE A 194 2.26 3.89 0.57
CA PHE A 194 0.83 3.61 0.49
C PHE A 194 0.51 2.13 0.82
N SER A 195 1.30 1.19 0.30
CA SER A 195 1.20 -0.23 0.65
C SER A 195 1.36 -0.45 2.16
N LEU A 196 2.36 0.18 2.79
CA LEU A 196 2.54 0.15 4.24
C LEU A 196 1.35 0.74 5.00
N TYR A 197 0.74 1.82 4.48
CA TYR A 197 -0.48 2.40 5.04
C TYR A 197 -1.66 1.42 4.99
N GLN A 198 -1.90 0.78 3.86
CA GLN A 198 -2.98 -0.20 3.71
C GLN A 198 -2.81 -1.39 4.68
N ASN A 199 -1.56 -1.79 4.94
CA ASN A 199 -1.23 -2.88 5.84
C ASN A 199 -1.05 -2.46 7.31
N GLY A 200 -1.49 -1.25 7.70
CA GLY A 200 -1.49 -0.80 9.08
C GLY A 200 -0.14 -0.31 9.63
N ASN A 201 0.92 -0.35 8.82
CA ASN A 201 2.27 0.07 9.20
C ASN A 201 2.46 1.60 9.10
N TYR A 202 1.58 2.36 9.76
CA TYR A 202 1.43 3.81 9.57
C TYR A 202 2.71 4.62 9.83
N ARG A 203 3.54 4.24 10.82
CA ARG A 203 4.81 4.94 11.11
C ARG A 203 5.78 4.79 9.94
N ALA A 204 5.99 3.57 9.47
CA ALA A 204 6.85 3.31 8.32
C ALA A 204 6.30 3.97 7.03
N ALA A 205 4.97 3.95 6.84
CA ALA A 205 4.32 4.67 5.73
C ALA A 205 4.67 6.16 5.74
N VAL A 206 4.51 6.84 6.89
CA VAL A 206 4.85 8.27 7.03
C VAL A 206 6.32 8.53 6.70
N ASP A 207 7.25 7.65 7.11
CA ASP A 207 8.67 7.83 6.84
C ASP A 207 8.99 7.73 5.33
N ARG A 208 8.40 6.76 4.62
CA ARG A 208 8.56 6.62 3.16
C ARG A 208 7.91 7.78 2.41
N LEU A 209 6.67 8.13 2.77
CA LEU A 209 5.92 9.23 2.15
C LEU A 209 6.58 10.60 2.39
N LYS A 210 7.17 10.86 3.56
CA LYS A 210 7.95 12.07 3.80
C LYS A 210 9.17 12.18 2.89
N ARG A 211 9.84 11.05 2.60
CA ARG A 211 10.94 11.04 1.62
C ARG A 211 10.42 11.35 0.22
N ALA A 212 9.31 10.74 -0.20
CA ALA A 212 8.68 11.01 -1.48
C ALA A 212 8.27 12.50 -1.62
N VAL A 213 7.69 13.11 -0.57
CA VAL A 213 7.35 14.55 -0.56
C VAL A 213 8.59 15.45 -0.67
N LYS A 214 9.75 15.04 -0.13
CA LYS A 214 10.99 15.82 -0.30
C LYS A 214 11.45 15.84 -1.75
N LEU A 215 11.27 14.74 -2.46
CA LEU A 215 11.65 14.61 -3.87
C LEU A 215 10.65 15.30 -4.80
N GLN A 216 9.36 15.19 -4.50
CA GLN A 216 8.27 15.80 -5.26
C GLN A 216 7.33 16.59 -4.35
N PRO A 217 7.67 17.82 -3.96
CA PRO A 217 6.97 18.57 -2.91
C PRO A 217 5.57 19.06 -3.29
N THR A 218 5.23 19.06 -4.57
CA THR A 218 3.93 19.52 -5.09
C THR A 218 3.07 18.38 -5.65
N ASN A 219 3.52 17.13 -5.54
CA ASN A 219 2.76 15.99 -6.03
C ASN A 219 1.56 15.73 -5.10
N GLU A 220 0.37 16.00 -5.61
CA GLU A 220 -0.89 15.91 -4.86
C GLU A 220 -1.14 14.50 -4.31
N ARG A 221 -0.88 13.46 -5.11
CA ARG A 221 -1.06 12.06 -4.70
C ARG A 221 -0.18 11.72 -3.49
N ILE A 222 1.10 12.11 -3.53
CA ILE A 222 2.04 11.86 -2.42
C ILE A 222 1.63 12.64 -1.17
N LEU A 223 1.22 13.90 -1.33
CA LEU A 223 0.76 14.74 -0.23
C LEU A 223 -0.51 14.16 0.42
N ASN A 224 -1.48 13.72 -0.38
CA ASN A 224 -2.70 13.08 0.09
C ASN A 224 -2.40 11.78 0.86
N ASN A 225 -1.56 10.91 0.31
CA ASN A 225 -1.18 9.66 0.97
C ASN A 225 -0.48 9.93 2.31
N LEU A 226 0.41 10.94 2.39
CA LEU A 226 1.03 11.34 3.64
C LEU A 226 0.00 11.87 4.64
N GLY A 227 -0.97 12.68 4.18
CA GLY A 227 -2.09 13.17 4.99
C GLY A 227 -2.89 12.02 5.61
N LEU A 228 -3.26 11.02 4.79
CA LEU A 228 -3.99 9.82 5.24
C LEU A 228 -3.19 9.05 6.31
N ALA A 229 -1.90 8.80 6.06
CA ALA A 229 -1.05 8.09 7.02
C ALA A 229 -0.88 8.85 8.35
N LEU A 230 -0.80 10.19 8.29
CA LEU A 230 -0.76 11.05 9.49
C LEU A 230 -2.07 11.01 10.27
N CYS A 231 -3.23 10.98 9.60
CA CYS A 231 -4.53 10.82 10.27
C CYS A 231 -4.60 9.50 11.05
N ARG A 232 -4.09 8.39 10.49
CA ARG A 232 -4.05 7.10 11.21
C ARG A 232 -3.15 7.14 12.47
N LEU A 233 -2.19 8.06 12.52
CA LEU A 233 -1.38 8.32 13.72
C LEU A 233 -1.98 9.39 14.66
N GLY A 234 -3.21 9.87 14.38
CA GLY A 234 -3.86 10.93 15.17
C GLY A 234 -3.28 12.34 14.94
N LYS A 235 -2.39 12.53 13.95
CA LYS A 235 -1.72 13.80 13.65
C LYS A 235 -2.53 14.64 12.66
N PHE A 236 -3.76 14.99 13.05
CA PHE A 236 -4.73 15.64 12.16
C PHE A 236 -4.30 17.04 11.67
N GLN A 237 -3.65 17.83 12.54
CA GLN A 237 -3.13 19.14 12.12
C GLN A 237 -2.03 19.05 11.05
N ASP A 238 -1.14 18.05 11.18
CA ASP A 238 -0.11 17.84 10.16
C ASP A 238 -0.72 17.26 8.88
N ALA A 239 -1.72 16.39 9.00
CA ALA A 239 -2.47 15.88 7.85
C ALA A 239 -3.16 17.04 7.08
N PHE A 240 -3.84 17.94 7.77
CA PHE A 240 -4.43 19.14 7.17
C PHE A 240 -3.43 19.94 6.34
N LYS A 241 -2.22 20.18 6.88
CA LYS A 241 -1.18 20.92 6.13
C LYS A 241 -0.84 20.26 4.79
N HIS A 242 -0.77 18.91 4.77
CA HIS A 242 -0.47 18.18 3.56
C HIS A 242 -1.65 18.14 2.59
N PHE A 243 -2.86 17.91 3.07
CA PHE A 243 -4.07 17.99 2.24
C PHE A 243 -4.28 19.40 1.65
N ALA A 244 -4.04 20.45 2.46
CA ALA A 244 -4.16 21.83 1.99
C ALA A 244 -3.08 22.19 0.96
N ARG A 245 -1.87 21.62 1.07
CA ARG A 245 -0.82 21.77 0.04
C ARG A 245 -1.17 21.02 -1.25
N ALA A 246 -1.89 19.91 -1.15
CA ALA A 246 -2.30 19.13 -2.32
C ALA A 246 -3.37 19.86 -3.14
N ALA A 247 -4.45 20.32 -2.51
CA ALA A 247 -5.63 20.81 -3.23
C ALA A 247 -6.28 22.06 -2.62
N GLY A 248 -5.51 22.84 -1.88
CA GLY A 248 -5.98 24.08 -1.26
C GLY A 248 -6.65 23.88 0.11
N PRO A 249 -6.84 25.01 0.86
CA PRO A 249 -7.29 24.96 2.25
C PRO A 249 -8.74 24.45 2.41
N LEU A 250 -9.60 24.68 1.44
CA LEU A 250 -10.96 24.13 1.45
C LEU A 250 -10.94 22.60 1.46
N THR A 251 -10.29 21.99 0.48
CA THR A 251 -10.14 20.53 0.38
C THR A 251 -9.38 19.96 1.59
N GLY A 252 -8.37 20.69 2.07
CA GLY A 252 -7.64 20.33 3.28
C GLY A 252 -8.53 20.19 4.50
N ASN A 253 -9.43 21.14 4.71
CA ASN A 253 -10.41 21.09 5.79
C ASN A 253 -11.41 19.95 5.60
N LEU A 254 -11.96 19.78 4.40
CA LEU A 254 -12.92 18.72 4.09
C LEU A 254 -12.31 17.32 4.31
N ASN A 255 -11.11 17.06 3.81
CA ASN A 255 -10.45 15.77 3.95
C ASN A 255 -10.11 15.48 5.43
N THR A 256 -9.63 16.48 6.17
CA THR A 256 -9.33 16.31 7.60
C THR A 256 -10.60 16.05 8.40
N ALA A 257 -11.68 16.79 8.14
CA ALA A 257 -12.97 16.60 8.79
C ALA A 257 -13.52 15.19 8.54
N ARG A 258 -13.50 14.72 7.28
CA ARG A 258 -13.94 13.34 6.92
C ARG A 258 -13.13 12.28 7.68
N MET A 259 -11.82 12.45 7.79
CA MET A 259 -11.01 11.51 8.55
C MET A 259 -11.33 11.54 10.04
N LEU A 260 -11.49 12.72 10.64
CA LEU A 260 -11.90 12.85 12.05
C LEU A 260 -13.25 12.20 12.31
N GLU A 261 -14.19 12.35 11.41
CA GLU A 261 -15.51 11.72 11.47
C GLU A 261 -15.41 10.19 11.44
N ARG A 262 -14.57 9.62 10.55
CA ARG A 262 -14.29 8.17 10.49
C ARG A 262 -13.67 7.63 11.80
N PHE A 263 -12.99 8.48 12.55
CA PHE A 263 -12.43 8.15 13.87
C PHE A 263 -13.38 8.46 15.04
N GLY A 264 -14.64 8.82 14.77
CA GLY A 264 -15.63 9.16 15.80
C GLY A 264 -15.33 10.47 16.55
N ARG A 265 -14.43 11.32 16.01
CA ARG A 265 -14.07 12.62 16.60
C ARG A 265 -14.97 13.72 16.07
N GLU A 266 -16.27 13.62 16.36
CA GLU A 266 -17.31 14.43 15.76
C GLU A 266 -17.16 15.93 16.03
N GLU A 267 -16.80 16.33 17.26
CA GLU A 267 -16.60 17.74 17.60
C GLU A 267 -15.41 18.35 16.88
N ASP A 268 -14.33 17.58 16.73
CA ASP A 268 -13.18 18.02 15.95
C ASP A 268 -13.53 18.12 14.47
N ALA A 269 -14.30 17.16 13.93
CA ALA A 269 -14.76 17.19 12.55
C ALA A 269 -15.63 18.42 12.27
N ILE A 270 -16.54 18.76 13.18
CA ILE A 270 -17.36 19.98 13.10
C ILE A 270 -16.49 21.22 12.92
N ARG A 271 -15.40 21.35 13.70
CA ARG A 271 -14.52 22.51 13.59
C ARG A 271 -13.92 22.65 12.18
N TYR A 272 -13.43 21.57 11.63
CA TYR A 272 -12.86 21.59 10.28
C TYR A 272 -13.92 21.80 9.19
N TYR A 273 -15.14 21.24 9.34
CA TYR A 273 -16.24 21.55 8.42
C TYR A 273 -16.69 23.01 8.52
N GLU A 274 -16.71 23.62 9.73
CA GLU A 274 -16.98 25.04 9.88
C GLU A 274 -15.88 25.92 9.26
N ASP A 275 -14.62 25.51 9.35
CA ASP A 275 -13.53 26.19 8.66
C ASP A 275 -13.67 26.08 7.14
N ALA A 276 -14.09 24.93 6.61
CA ALA A 276 -14.42 24.78 5.20
C ALA A 276 -15.58 25.69 4.78
N ARG A 277 -16.64 25.76 5.58
CA ARG A 277 -17.79 26.66 5.36
C ARG A 277 -17.41 28.14 5.38
N ARG A 278 -16.43 28.54 6.18
CA ARG A 278 -15.92 29.93 6.16
C ARG A 278 -15.21 30.28 4.87
N ILE A 279 -14.58 29.31 4.21
CA ILE A 279 -13.91 29.49 2.92
C ILE A 279 -14.95 29.49 1.79
N ASP A 280 -15.87 28.51 1.82
CA ASP A 280 -16.98 28.40 0.89
C ASP A 280 -18.30 28.21 1.63
N SER A 281 -19.05 29.32 1.77
CA SER A 281 -20.35 29.34 2.48
C SER A 281 -21.42 28.48 1.79
N ASN A 282 -21.24 28.18 0.50
CA ASN A 282 -22.16 27.41 -0.33
C ASN A 282 -21.74 25.96 -0.51
N SER A 283 -20.69 25.51 0.19
CA SER A 283 -20.29 24.11 0.15
C SER A 283 -21.42 23.20 0.62
N SER A 284 -22.15 22.63 -0.32
CA SER A 284 -23.29 21.73 -0.04
C SER A 284 -22.82 20.50 0.73
N PHE A 285 -21.61 20.02 0.45
CA PHE A 285 -21.01 18.89 1.18
C PHE A 285 -20.76 19.24 2.65
N ALA A 286 -20.09 20.37 2.94
CA ALA A 286 -19.82 20.79 4.31
C ALA A 286 -21.10 21.01 5.11
N LEU A 287 -22.09 21.70 4.51
CA LEU A 287 -23.38 21.98 5.16
C LEU A 287 -24.16 20.71 5.49
N ARG A 288 -24.18 19.72 4.57
CA ARG A 288 -24.83 18.44 4.77
C ARG A 288 -24.17 17.68 5.94
N ARG A 289 -22.84 17.59 5.94
CA ARG A 289 -22.10 16.93 7.03
C ARG A 289 -22.26 17.63 8.38
N LEU A 290 -22.27 18.97 8.41
CA LEU A 290 -22.52 19.75 9.62
C LEU A 290 -23.92 19.50 10.18
N ALA A 291 -24.95 19.48 9.33
CA ALA A 291 -26.32 19.19 9.76
C ALA A 291 -26.42 17.81 10.45
N ASP A 292 -25.77 16.80 9.89
CA ASP A 292 -25.76 15.44 10.45
C ASP A 292 -24.98 15.39 11.76
N LEU A 293 -23.77 15.97 11.77
CA LEU A 293 -22.90 15.97 12.93
C LEU A 293 -23.51 16.73 14.11
N TYR A 294 -24.07 17.92 13.88
CA TYR A 294 -24.75 18.69 14.92
C TYR A 294 -25.94 17.93 15.53
N LYS A 295 -26.71 17.20 14.70
CA LYS A 295 -27.77 16.33 15.20
C LYS A 295 -27.21 15.22 16.11
N ARG A 296 -26.11 14.58 15.73
CA ARG A 296 -25.47 13.50 16.51
C ARG A 296 -24.90 13.97 17.84
N VAL A 297 -24.30 15.18 17.87
CA VAL A 297 -23.74 15.76 19.11
C VAL A 297 -24.78 16.54 19.95
N GLY A 298 -26.09 16.42 19.63
CA GLY A 298 -27.16 17.03 20.44
C GLY A 298 -27.27 18.54 20.29
N LYS A 299 -26.94 19.10 19.13
CA LYS A 299 -27.02 20.54 18.81
C LYS A 299 -28.09 20.79 17.71
N PRO A 300 -29.39 20.61 18.02
CA PRO A 300 -30.46 20.64 17.03
C PRO A 300 -30.61 21.99 16.34
N GLU A 301 -30.41 23.11 17.03
CA GLU A 301 -30.51 24.46 16.45
C GLU A 301 -29.46 24.68 15.35
N GLN A 302 -28.22 24.29 15.60
CA GLN A 302 -27.15 24.37 14.62
C GLN A 302 -27.38 23.42 13.44
N ALA A 303 -27.96 22.23 13.70
CA ALA A 303 -28.32 21.28 12.66
C ALA A 303 -29.39 21.88 11.73
N GLU A 304 -30.39 22.56 12.28
CA GLU A 304 -31.42 23.21 11.51
C GLU A 304 -30.90 24.42 10.74
N ALA A 305 -30.02 25.22 11.35
CA ALA A 305 -29.38 26.34 10.68
C ALA A 305 -28.52 25.86 9.47
N ALA A 306 -27.81 24.73 9.60
CA ALA A 306 -27.05 24.15 8.49
C ALA A 306 -27.98 23.63 7.37
N ARG A 307 -29.13 23.01 7.70
CA ARG A 307 -30.13 22.59 6.70
C ARG A 307 -30.75 23.77 5.97
N ASN A 308 -31.13 24.85 6.69
CA ASN A 308 -31.68 26.05 6.10
C ASN A 308 -30.66 26.71 5.15
N ALA A 309 -29.41 26.79 5.54
CA ALA A 309 -28.34 27.26 4.66
C ALA A 309 -28.19 26.40 3.41
N LEU A 310 -28.25 25.07 3.54
CA LEU A 310 -28.23 24.13 2.42
C LEU A 310 -29.41 24.31 1.47
N ALA A 311 -30.63 24.49 2.01
CA ALA A 311 -31.85 24.72 1.23
C ALA A 311 -31.83 26.07 0.49
N GLY A 312 -31.10 27.06 0.98
CA GLY A 312 -30.92 28.37 0.36
C GLY A 312 -29.92 28.39 -0.80
N ILE A 313 -29.19 27.30 -1.06
CA ILE A 313 -28.24 27.24 -2.17
C ILE A 313 -29.01 27.11 -3.50
N PRO A 314 -28.83 28.04 -4.47
CA PRO A 314 -29.48 27.95 -5.78
C PRO A 314 -29.08 26.62 -6.49
N ALA A 315 -30.04 25.96 -7.14
CA ALA A 315 -29.81 24.70 -7.84
C ALA A 315 -28.72 24.76 -8.91
N THR A 316 -28.45 25.92 -9.49
CA THR A 316 -27.36 26.15 -10.45
C THR A 316 -25.97 26.06 -9.82
N VAL A 317 -25.82 26.34 -8.53
CA VAL A 317 -24.52 26.26 -7.81
C VAL A 317 -24.35 24.84 -7.25
N ALA A 318 -25.42 24.18 -6.86
CA ALA A 318 -25.39 22.81 -6.35
C ALA A 318 -24.93 21.77 -7.40
N ALA A 319 -25.14 22.05 -8.69
CA ALA A 319 -24.73 21.18 -9.80
C ALA A 319 -23.27 21.38 -10.23
N ALA A 320 -22.64 22.49 -9.86
CA ALA A 320 -21.25 22.81 -10.24
C ALA A 320 -20.21 22.27 -9.21
N GLY A 321 -20.66 21.78 -8.06
CA GLY A 321 -19.82 21.24 -6.99
C GLY A 321 -19.99 19.72 -6.77
N GLN A 322 -20.51 19.01 -7.80
CA GLN A 322 -20.60 17.53 -7.81
C GLN A 322 -19.48 16.91 -8.62
#